data_00c04c53895e0f06e42e2d94dd8f242f
#
_entry.id   00c04c53895e0f06e42e2d94dd8f242f
#
_cell.length_a   1.000
_cell.length_b   1.000
_cell.length_c   1.000
_cell.angle_alpha   90.00
_cell.angle_beta   90.00
_cell.angle_gamma   90.00
#
_symmetry.space_group_name_H-M   'P 1'
#
loop_
_entity.id
_entity.type
_entity.pdbx_description
1 polymer ?
#
loop_
_entity_poly.entity_id
_entity_poly.type
_entity_poly.pdbx_seq_one_letter_code
_entity_poly.pdbx_strand_id
1 'polypeptide(L)'
;MKIIIAGTGEVGFHLSKLLAQESHDIVIIDHDKRALEKATKTLDVSTVKGDATSIKTLENAGISKADLLIAVTSTQHVNLSLIHI
;
A
#
# COMPACT_ATOMS: atom_id res chain seq x y z
N MET A 1 10.14 -6.98 -7.13
CA MET A 1 9.68 -5.62 -7.49
C MET A 1 9.23 -4.94 -6.22
N LYS A 2 9.52 -3.65 -6.08
CA LYS A 2 9.04 -2.86 -4.94
C LYS A 2 7.73 -2.19 -5.31
N ILE A 3 6.68 -2.46 -4.53
CA ILE A 3 5.33 -2.00 -4.79
C ILE A 3 4.82 -1.22 -3.59
N ILE A 4 4.31 -0.02 -3.83
CA ILE A 4 3.64 0.78 -2.80
C ILE A 4 2.15 0.68 -3.02
N ILE A 5 1.41 0.32 -1.98
CA ILE A 5 -0.05 0.24 -2.03
C ILE A 5 -0.61 1.31 -1.10
N ALA A 6 -1.33 2.26 -1.67
CA ALA A 6 -1.97 3.34 -0.92
C ALA A 6 -3.42 2.96 -0.65
N GLY A 7 -3.72 2.73 0.63
CA GLY A 7 -5.03 2.28 1.08
C GLY A 7 -5.04 0.80 1.41
N THR A 8 -5.67 0.45 2.53
CA THR A 8 -5.72 -0.93 3.04
C THR A 8 -7.15 -1.44 3.24
N GLY A 9 -8.16 -0.79 2.68
CA GLY A 9 -9.50 -1.35 2.71
C GLY A 9 -9.49 -2.82 2.24
N GLU A 10 -10.61 -3.48 2.23
CA GLU A 10 -10.68 -4.90 1.89
C GLU A 10 -9.93 -5.25 0.60
N VAL A 11 -10.10 -4.43 -0.43
CA VAL A 11 -9.45 -4.66 -1.72
C VAL A 11 -7.94 -4.49 -1.60
N GLY A 12 -7.49 -3.41 -0.93
CA GLY A 12 -6.06 -3.16 -0.74
C GLY A 12 -5.39 -4.26 0.07
N PHE A 13 -6.05 -4.72 1.12
CA PHE A 13 -5.53 -5.80 1.96
C PHE A 13 -5.41 -7.10 1.15
N HIS A 14 -6.45 -7.45 0.40
CA HIS A 14 -6.46 -8.67 -0.41
C HIS A 14 -5.39 -8.63 -1.50
N LEU A 15 -5.24 -7.47 -2.15
CA LEU A 15 -4.22 -7.29 -3.17
C LEU A 15 -2.82 -7.41 -2.57
N SER A 16 -2.59 -6.80 -1.39
CA SER A 16 -1.32 -6.89 -0.69
C SER A 16 -0.98 -8.35 -0.35
N LYS A 17 -1.97 -9.12 0.06
CA LYS A 17 -1.80 -10.53 0.36
C LYS A 17 -1.35 -11.31 -0.87
N LEU A 18 -2.01 -11.09 -2.01
CA LEU A 18 -1.65 -11.78 -3.25
C LEU A 18 -0.26 -11.42 -3.71
N LEU A 19 0.10 -10.14 -3.68
CA LEU A 19 1.41 -9.69 -4.14
C LEU A 19 2.53 -10.11 -3.19
N ALA A 20 2.27 -10.13 -1.90
CA ALA A 20 3.28 -10.58 -0.92
C ALA A 20 3.60 -12.06 -1.11
N GLN A 21 2.64 -12.87 -1.53
CA GLN A 21 2.85 -14.29 -1.81
C GLN A 21 3.78 -14.52 -3.00
N GLU A 22 3.90 -13.54 -3.88
CA GLU A 22 4.77 -13.62 -5.06
C GLU A 22 6.16 -13.04 -4.80
N SER A 23 6.52 -12.84 -3.55
CA SER A 23 7.85 -12.37 -3.12
C SER A 23 8.16 -10.94 -3.56
N HIS A 24 7.15 -10.10 -3.72
CA HIS A 24 7.35 -8.69 -3.94
C HIS A 24 7.60 -7.97 -2.62
N ASP A 25 8.37 -6.89 -2.68
CA ASP A 25 8.59 -6.01 -1.53
C ASP A 25 7.45 -4.99 -1.47
N ILE A 26 6.57 -5.15 -0.50
CA ILE A 26 5.33 -4.38 -0.40
C ILE A 26 5.44 -3.35 0.73
N VAL A 27 5.09 -2.11 0.44
CA VAL A 27 4.91 -1.06 1.44
C VAL A 27 3.46 -0.57 1.35
N ILE A 28 2.76 -0.59 2.47
CA ILE A 28 1.37 -0.15 2.54
C ILE A 28 1.31 1.20 3.22
N ILE A 29 0.64 2.16 2.60
CA ILE A 29 0.39 3.48 3.17
C ILE A 29 -1.10 3.57 3.54
N ASP A 30 -1.39 3.95 4.76
CA ASP A 30 -2.76 4.23 5.21
C ASP A 30 -2.71 5.21 6.37
N HIS A 31 -3.76 5.98 6.53
CA HIS A 31 -3.92 6.86 7.69
C HIS A 31 -4.52 6.12 8.90
N ASP A 32 -5.06 4.94 8.70
CA ASP A 32 -5.68 4.15 9.75
C ASP A 32 -4.67 3.16 10.35
N LYS A 33 -4.26 3.44 11.59
CA LYS A 33 -3.31 2.63 12.31
C LYS A 33 -3.77 1.18 12.47
N ARG A 34 -5.07 0.96 12.66
CA ARG A 34 -5.60 -0.40 12.85
C ARG A 34 -5.46 -1.24 11.57
N ALA A 35 -5.71 -0.62 10.43
CA ALA A 35 -5.54 -1.30 9.15
C ALA A 35 -4.08 -1.71 8.94
N LEU A 36 -3.14 -0.82 9.29
CA LEU A 36 -1.72 -1.12 9.18
C LEU A 36 -1.30 -2.24 10.13
N GLU A 37 -1.80 -2.22 11.37
CA GLU A 37 -1.50 -3.27 12.33
C GLU A 37 -2.01 -4.64 11.87
N LYS A 38 -3.21 -4.67 11.30
CA LYS A 38 -3.76 -5.90 10.74
C LYS A 38 -2.87 -6.44 9.63
N ALA A 39 -2.41 -5.56 8.75
CA ALA A 39 -1.55 -5.96 7.64
C ALA A 39 -0.23 -6.53 8.13
N THR A 40 0.43 -5.88 9.09
CA THR A 40 1.72 -6.35 9.59
C THR A 40 1.62 -7.65 10.37
N LYS A 41 0.48 -7.92 11.00
CA LYS A 41 0.27 -9.16 11.75
C LYS A 41 0.06 -10.37 10.85
N THR A 42 -0.52 -10.16 9.67
CA THR A 42 -0.93 -11.25 8.79
C THR A 42 -0.08 -11.37 7.54
N LEU A 43 0.62 -10.32 7.15
CA LEU A 43 1.38 -10.28 5.90
C LEU A 43 2.82 -9.85 6.17
N ASP A 44 3.72 -10.31 5.33
CA ASP A 44 5.12 -9.87 5.34
C ASP A 44 5.23 -8.60 4.50
N VAL A 45 4.83 -7.47 5.10
CA VAL A 45 4.84 -6.16 4.44
C VAL A 45 5.35 -5.09 5.40
N SER A 46 5.86 -4.00 4.83
CA SER A 46 6.19 -2.80 5.59
C SER A 46 5.00 -1.83 5.53
N THR A 47 4.89 -0.96 6.53
CA THR A 47 3.78 0.00 6.58
C THR A 47 4.30 1.39 6.87
N VAL A 48 3.61 2.39 6.33
CA VAL A 48 3.84 3.80 6.62
C VAL A 48 2.49 4.44 6.93
N LYS A 49 2.37 5.03 8.11
CA LYS A 49 1.16 5.75 8.49
C LYS A 49 1.23 7.16 7.93
N GLY A 50 0.22 7.55 7.18
CA GLY A 50 0.15 8.89 6.64
C GLY A 50 -0.85 9.00 5.51
N ASP A 51 -0.89 10.19 4.93
CA ASP A 51 -1.74 10.49 3.79
C ASP A 51 -0.97 10.21 2.50
N ALA A 52 -1.52 9.34 1.66
CA ALA A 52 -0.89 8.97 0.40
C ALA A 52 -0.80 10.13 -0.61
N THR A 53 -1.50 11.24 -0.36
CA THR A 53 -1.36 12.44 -1.19
C THR A 53 -0.20 13.32 -0.74
N SER A 54 0.38 13.06 0.42
CA SER A 54 1.50 13.81 0.94
C SER A 54 2.82 13.34 0.32
N ILE A 55 3.57 14.27 -0.24
CA ILE A 55 4.89 13.98 -0.81
C ILE A 55 5.81 13.37 0.25
N LYS A 56 5.76 13.92 1.47
CA LYS A 56 6.59 13.41 2.57
C LYS A 56 6.26 11.96 2.91
N THR A 57 4.98 11.60 2.94
CA THR A 57 4.56 10.23 3.19
C THR A 57 5.07 9.30 2.10
N LEU A 58 4.95 9.70 0.85
CA LEU A 58 5.46 8.92 -0.28
C LEU A 58 6.97 8.75 -0.21
N GLU A 59 7.70 9.79 0.14
CA GLU A 59 9.15 9.71 0.31
C GLU A 59 9.51 8.74 1.43
N ASN A 60 8.79 8.78 2.55
CA ASN A 60 9.01 7.85 3.66
C ASN A 60 8.73 6.41 3.26
N ALA A 61 7.81 6.19 2.35
CA ALA A 61 7.52 4.86 1.83
C ALA A 61 8.53 4.38 0.78
N GLY A 62 9.41 5.26 0.33
CA GLY A 62 10.44 4.92 -0.65
C GLY A 62 9.97 5.03 -2.08
N ILE A 63 9.16 6.04 -2.40
CA ILE A 63 8.60 6.22 -3.75
C ILE A 63 9.69 6.32 -4.82
N SER A 64 10.85 6.89 -4.50
CA SER A 64 11.93 7.03 -5.47
C SER A 64 12.53 5.69 -5.91
N LYS A 65 12.33 4.64 -5.13
CA LYS A 65 12.85 3.30 -5.42
C LYS A 65 11.73 2.31 -5.78
N ALA A 66 10.49 2.79 -5.82
CA ALA A 66 9.36 1.92 -6.12
C ALA A 66 9.24 1.69 -7.62
N ASP A 67 8.84 0.49 -7.98
CA ASP A 67 8.56 0.14 -9.37
C ASP A 67 7.10 0.43 -9.74
N LEU A 68 6.22 0.38 -8.76
CA LEU A 68 4.78 0.50 -8.99
C LEU A 68 4.10 1.13 -7.78
N LEU A 69 3.17 2.02 -8.04
CA LEU A 69 2.29 2.58 -7.02
C LEU A 69 0.85 2.22 -7.38
N ILE A 70 0.16 1.58 -6.45
CA ILE A 70 -1.24 1.21 -6.60
C ILE A 70 -2.05 2.00 -5.59
N ALA A 71 -2.96 2.84 -6.06
CA ALA A 71 -3.86 3.58 -5.19
C ALA A 71 -5.23 2.91 -5.16
N VAL A 72 -5.69 2.58 -3.96
CA VAL A 72 -6.97 1.92 -3.74
C VAL A 72 -7.83 2.83 -2.89
N THR A 73 -9.02 3.18 -3.37
CA THR A 73 -9.96 3.99 -2.60
C THR A 73 -11.00 3.09 -1.94
N SER A 74 -11.35 3.42 -0.70
CA SER A 74 -12.30 2.62 0.09
C SER A 74 -13.71 3.20 0.04
N THR A 75 -14.19 3.54 -1.15
CA THR A 75 -15.56 4.01 -1.32
C THR A 75 -16.44 2.87 -1.83
N GLN A 76 -17.74 3.12 -1.99
CA GLN A 76 -18.65 2.13 -2.54
C GLN A 76 -18.23 1.69 -3.94
N HIS A 77 -17.52 2.55 -4.64
CA HIS A 77 -16.92 2.24 -5.93
C HIS A 77 -15.44 2.04 -5.72
N VAL A 78 -14.92 0.89 -6.08
CA VAL A 78 -13.49 0.62 -5.99
C VAL A 78 -12.80 1.26 -7.18
N ASN A 79 -11.99 2.27 -6.90
CA ASN A 79 -11.10 2.86 -7.91
C ASN A 79 -9.70 2.35 -7.66
N LEU A 80 -9.14 1.75 -8.69
CA LEU A 80 -7.78 1.25 -8.66
C LEU A 80 -6.97 2.01 -9.70
N SER A 81 -6.00 2.79 -9.24
CA SER A 81 -5.08 3.49 -10.13
C SER A 81 -3.71 2.85 -10.04
N LEU A 82 -3.18 2.46 -11.19
CA LEU A 82 -1.85 1.90 -11.30
C LEU A 82 -0.93 2.94 -11.92
N ILE A 83 0.14 3.28 -11.22
CA ILE A 83 1.14 4.20 -11.70
C ILE A 83 2.46 3.46 -11.75
N HIS A 84 2.99 3.32 -12.94
CA HIS A 84 4.30 2.73 -13.16
C HIS A 84 5.36 3.83 -13.04
N ILE A 85 6.28 3.64 -12.14
CA ILE A 85 7.29 4.65 -11.80
C ILE A 85 8.62 4.31 -12.47
#